data_e14deaa8320b4c4f27ef4cc60f43f143
#
_entry.id   e14deaa8320b4c4f27ef4cc60f43f143
#
_cell.length_a   1.000
_cell.length_b   1.000
_cell.length_c   1.000
_cell.angle_alpha   90.00
_cell.angle_beta   90.00
_cell.angle_gamma   90.00
#
_symmetry.space_group_name_H-M   'P 1'
#
loop_
_entity.id
_entity.type
_entity.pdbx_description
1 polymer ?
#
loop_
_entity_poly.entity_id
_entity_poly.type
_entity_poly.pdbx_seq_one_letter_code
_entity_poly.pdbx_strand_id
1 'polypeptide(L)'
;MSNPYSQGTDRPADGKKAVALLYDQLRAPVITAKGEGELAWEILRLAQQYGVHVAEDPILAETLSYLQLEEEIPEEVYRSVAAILSWVYYLQGRTPND
;
A
#
# COMPACT_ATOMS: atom_id res chain seq x y z
N MET A 1 -24.76 2.57 11.96
CA MET A 1 -24.14 2.18 10.72
C MET A 1 -22.65 2.00 10.88
N SER A 2 -22.17 0.86 10.61
CA SER A 2 -20.74 0.58 10.77
C SER A 2 -20.01 0.86 9.46
N ASN A 3 -18.76 1.26 9.58
CA ASN A 3 -17.96 1.41 8.40
C ASN A 3 -17.30 0.07 8.08
N PRO A 4 -16.79 -0.09 6.85
CA PRO A 4 -16.26 -1.39 6.42
C PRO A 4 -15.10 -1.89 7.28
N TYR A 5 -14.43 -1.00 7.99
CA TYR A 5 -13.24 -1.37 8.76
C TYR A 5 -13.57 -1.67 10.21
N SER A 6 -14.84 -1.56 10.60
CA SER A 6 -15.21 -1.82 11.98
C SER A 6 -16.29 -2.89 12.08
N GLN A 7 -16.44 -3.69 11.07
CA GLN A 7 -17.38 -4.82 11.06
C GLN A 7 -16.81 -5.93 11.89
N GLY A 8 -17.18 -6.02 13.13
CA GLY A 8 -16.55 -6.95 14.04
C GLY A 8 -16.41 -8.36 13.50
N THR A 9 -17.54 -9.08 13.44
CA THR A 9 -17.47 -10.50 13.09
C THR A 9 -17.22 -10.75 11.61
N ASP A 10 -17.51 -9.76 10.76
CA ASP A 10 -17.37 -9.93 9.32
C ASP A 10 -16.04 -9.44 8.80
N ARG A 11 -15.26 -8.81 9.64
CA ARG A 11 -14.00 -8.27 9.19
C ARG A 11 -12.95 -9.37 9.11
N PRO A 12 -12.38 -9.62 7.92
CA PRO A 12 -11.38 -10.66 7.78
C PRO A 12 -10.01 -10.13 8.20
N ALA A 13 -9.84 -9.93 9.49
CA ALA A 13 -8.57 -9.38 9.98
C ALA A 13 -7.43 -10.38 9.82
N ASP A 14 -7.73 -11.66 10.01
CA ASP A 14 -6.69 -12.67 9.90
C ASP A 14 -6.21 -12.76 8.47
N GLY A 15 -4.91 -12.66 8.27
CA GLY A 15 -4.33 -12.80 6.95
C GLY A 15 -4.36 -11.54 6.10
N LYS A 16 -5.09 -10.51 6.54
CA LYS A 16 -5.07 -9.24 5.82
C LYS A 16 -3.70 -8.59 5.96
N LYS A 17 -3.15 -8.14 4.85
CA LYS A 17 -1.84 -7.51 4.86
C LYS A 17 -1.93 -6.15 4.18
N ALA A 18 -1.19 -5.18 4.71
CA ALA A 18 -1.08 -3.86 4.12
C ALA A 18 0.36 -3.42 4.17
N VAL A 19 0.81 -2.78 3.10
CA VAL A 19 2.18 -2.28 3.00
C VAL A 19 2.11 -0.88 2.44
N ALA A 20 2.79 0.06 3.09
CA ALA A 20 2.87 1.42 2.63
C ALA A 20 4.21 1.66 1.97
N LEU A 21 4.19 2.39 0.86
CA LEU A 21 5.37 2.69 0.08
C LEU A 21 5.55 4.19 -0.03
N LEU A 22 6.79 4.63 -0.01
CA LEU A 22 7.13 6.02 -0.29
C LEU A 22 8.01 6.06 -1.54
N TYR A 23 7.62 6.87 -2.51
CA TYR A 23 8.37 7.02 -3.74
C TYR A 23 8.62 8.51 -3.96
N ASP A 24 9.88 8.92 -3.88
CA ASP A 24 10.27 10.31 -4.04
C ASP A 24 10.84 10.61 -5.42
N GLN A 25 10.81 9.64 -6.32
CA GLN A 25 11.27 9.75 -7.71
C GLN A 25 12.77 9.83 -7.85
N LEU A 26 13.51 9.73 -6.76
CA LEU A 26 14.98 9.78 -6.80
C LEU A 26 15.58 8.38 -6.76
N ARG A 27 14.84 7.43 -6.21
CA ARG A 27 15.31 6.05 -6.07
C ARG A 27 14.08 5.15 -6.09
N ALA A 28 14.31 3.84 -5.98
CA ALA A 28 13.20 2.90 -5.92
C ALA A 28 12.34 3.18 -4.69
N PRO A 29 11.05 2.87 -4.78
CA PRO A 29 10.18 3.04 -3.60
C PRO A 29 10.70 2.23 -2.42
N VAL A 30 10.44 2.75 -1.22
CA VAL A 30 10.86 2.09 0.01
C VAL A 30 9.63 1.73 0.84
N ILE A 31 9.77 0.66 1.64
CA ILE A 31 8.73 0.22 2.55
C ILE A 31 8.74 1.15 3.77
N THR A 32 7.65 1.84 4.03
CA THR A 32 7.58 2.74 5.18
C THR A 32 6.70 2.21 6.29
N ALA A 33 5.80 1.29 6.00
CA ALA A 33 4.97 0.66 7.02
C ALA A 33 4.46 -0.65 6.49
N LYS A 34 4.25 -1.59 7.38
CA LYS A 34 3.63 -2.85 6.99
C LYS A 34 2.93 -3.43 8.21
N GLY A 35 1.88 -4.19 7.96
CA GLY A 35 1.14 -4.79 9.04
C GLY A 35 0.24 -5.90 8.55
N GLU A 36 -0.20 -6.71 9.48
CA GLU A 36 -1.08 -7.82 9.20
C GLU A 36 -2.21 -7.80 10.22
N GLY A 37 -3.38 -8.29 9.82
CA GLY A 37 -4.51 -8.36 10.73
C GLY A 37 -5.00 -6.98 11.14
N GLU A 38 -5.11 -6.76 12.42
CA GLU A 38 -5.60 -5.49 12.92
C GLU A 38 -4.67 -4.34 12.55
N LEU A 39 -3.38 -4.60 12.49
CA LEU A 39 -2.44 -3.56 12.10
C LEU A 39 -2.64 -3.17 10.64
N ALA A 40 -2.98 -4.13 9.78
CA ALA A 40 -3.28 -3.82 8.39
C ALA A 40 -4.48 -2.87 8.30
N TRP A 41 -5.52 -3.13 9.10
CA TRP A 41 -6.68 -2.25 9.11
C TRP A 41 -6.32 -0.85 9.60
N GLU A 42 -5.42 -0.78 10.58
CA GLU A 42 -4.95 0.51 11.08
C GLU A 42 -4.23 1.28 9.97
N ILE A 43 -3.38 0.62 9.22
CA ILE A 43 -2.67 1.26 8.11
C ILE A 43 -3.65 1.77 7.06
N LEU A 44 -4.67 0.97 6.74
CA LEU A 44 -5.67 1.40 5.76
C LEU A 44 -6.46 2.59 6.27
N ARG A 45 -6.79 2.60 7.55
CA ARG A 45 -7.53 3.71 8.14
C ARG A 45 -6.72 4.99 8.07
N LEU A 46 -5.43 4.90 8.39
CA LEU A 46 -4.57 6.08 8.32
C LEU A 46 -4.41 6.56 6.88
N ALA A 47 -4.28 5.63 5.94
CA ALA A 47 -4.19 6.02 4.53
C ALA A 47 -5.42 6.80 4.11
N GLN A 48 -6.59 6.33 4.51
CA GLN A 48 -7.83 7.03 4.17
C GLN A 48 -7.87 8.40 4.83
N GLN A 49 -7.45 8.47 6.07
CA GLN A 49 -7.47 9.74 6.82
C GLN A 49 -6.59 10.79 6.18
N TYR A 50 -5.45 10.40 5.65
CA TYR A 50 -4.49 11.33 5.09
C TYR A 50 -4.52 11.40 3.57
N GLY A 51 -5.53 10.81 2.95
CA GLY A 51 -5.69 10.92 1.51
C GLY A 51 -4.66 10.16 0.69
N VAL A 52 -4.07 9.13 1.26
CA VAL A 52 -3.10 8.29 0.55
C VAL A 52 -3.87 7.32 -0.33
N HIS A 53 -3.46 7.20 -1.56
CA HIS A 53 -4.12 6.28 -2.50
C HIS A 53 -3.83 4.84 -2.10
N VAL A 54 -4.84 3.99 -2.19
CA VAL A 54 -4.75 2.59 -1.81
C VAL A 54 -5.09 1.75 -3.04
N ALA A 55 -4.20 0.83 -3.37
CA ALA A 55 -4.46 -0.17 -4.39
C ALA A 55 -4.67 -1.50 -3.71
N GLU A 56 -5.62 -2.28 -4.19
CA GLU A 56 -5.91 -3.56 -3.58
C GLU A 56 -5.29 -4.65 -4.44
N ASP A 57 -4.21 -5.25 -3.94
CA ASP A 57 -3.46 -6.28 -4.65
C ASP A 57 -2.90 -7.23 -3.61
N PRO A 58 -3.68 -8.25 -3.24
CA PRO A 58 -3.25 -9.14 -2.16
C PRO A 58 -1.95 -9.87 -2.44
N ILE A 59 -1.71 -10.25 -3.68
CA ILE A 59 -0.49 -10.97 -4.02
C ILE A 59 0.71 -10.07 -3.85
N LEU A 60 0.62 -8.84 -4.34
CA LEU A 60 1.72 -7.89 -4.19
C LEU A 60 1.92 -7.52 -2.73
N ALA A 61 0.84 -7.33 -1.99
CA ALA A 61 0.96 -6.99 -0.57
C ALA A 61 1.68 -8.09 0.18
N GLU A 62 1.37 -9.35 -0.12
CA GLU A 62 2.05 -10.44 0.53
C GLU A 62 3.53 -10.47 0.18
N THR A 63 3.85 -10.30 -1.10
CA THR A 63 5.25 -10.28 -1.52
C THR A 63 6.01 -9.17 -0.81
N LEU A 64 5.43 -7.97 -0.77
CA LEU A 64 6.10 -6.85 -0.13
C LEU A 64 6.21 -7.00 1.38
N SER A 65 5.30 -7.77 1.99
CA SER A 65 5.30 -7.91 3.45
C SER A 65 6.54 -8.63 3.97
N TYR A 66 7.27 -9.32 3.11
CA TYR A 66 8.51 -9.99 3.52
C TYR A 66 9.71 -9.08 3.52
N LEU A 67 9.58 -7.86 3.01
CA LEU A 67 10.68 -6.90 2.99
C LEU A 67 10.75 -6.15 4.32
N GLN A 68 11.92 -5.59 4.59
CA GLN A 68 12.13 -4.84 5.82
C GLN A 68 11.66 -3.41 5.67
N LEU A 69 11.34 -2.77 6.79
CA LEU A 69 11.08 -1.34 6.77
C LEU A 69 12.31 -0.60 6.26
N GLU A 70 12.09 0.46 5.51
CA GLU A 70 13.13 1.30 4.92
C GLU A 70 13.90 0.59 3.81
N GLU A 71 13.50 -0.61 3.45
CA GLU A 71 14.13 -1.33 2.36
C GLU A 71 13.54 -0.89 1.03
N GLU A 72 14.39 -0.68 0.03
CA GLU A 72 13.91 -0.42 -1.32
C GLU A 72 13.34 -1.70 -1.89
N ILE A 73 12.29 -1.56 -2.70
CA ILE A 73 11.69 -2.75 -3.30
C ILE A 73 12.66 -3.35 -4.31
N PRO A 74 12.68 -4.68 -4.40
CA PRO A 74 13.57 -5.32 -5.36
C PRO A 74 13.06 -5.19 -6.79
N GLU A 75 13.99 -5.38 -7.70
CA GLU A 75 13.70 -5.19 -9.11
C GLU A 75 12.57 -6.13 -9.58
N GLU A 76 12.45 -7.28 -8.95
CA GLU A 76 11.47 -8.28 -9.35
C GLU A 76 10.03 -7.78 -9.26
N VAL A 77 9.76 -6.83 -8.38
CA VAL A 77 8.40 -6.32 -8.22
C VAL A 77 8.22 -4.92 -8.79
N TYR A 78 9.23 -4.40 -9.50
CA TYR A 78 9.15 -3.06 -10.06
C TYR A 78 7.94 -2.87 -10.95
N ARG A 79 7.66 -3.84 -11.80
CA ARG A 79 6.58 -3.68 -12.79
C ARG A 79 5.24 -3.50 -12.12
N SER A 80 4.96 -4.32 -11.12
CA SER A 80 3.68 -4.24 -10.41
C SER A 80 3.54 -2.92 -9.66
N VAL A 81 4.61 -2.48 -9.00
CA VAL A 81 4.56 -1.23 -8.25
C VAL A 81 4.49 -0.05 -9.21
N ALA A 82 5.21 -0.11 -10.33
CA ALA A 82 5.18 0.98 -11.30
C ALA A 82 3.78 1.18 -11.87
N ALA A 83 3.05 0.08 -12.07
CA ALA A 83 1.68 0.20 -12.57
C ALA A 83 0.81 0.96 -11.58
N ILE A 84 0.97 0.68 -10.29
CA ILE A 84 0.20 1.37 -9.26
C ILE A 84 0.60 2.84 -9.19
N LEU A 85 1.90 3.13 -9.24
CA LEU A 85 2.35 4.51 -9.18
C LEU A 85 1.88 5.33 -10.37
N SER A 86 1.84 4.71 -11.55
CA SER A 86 1.32 5.40 -12.73
C SER A 86 -0.14 5.76 -12.54
N TRP A 87 -0.92 4.85 -11.96
CA TRP A 87 -2.32 5.11 -11.67
C TRP A 87 -2.47 6.27 -10.67
N VAL A 88 -1.64 6.29 -9.64
CA VAL A 88 -1.69 7.36 -8.64
C VAL A 88 -1.38 8.72 -9.29
N TYR A 89 -0.34 8.76 -10.13
CA TYR A 89 -0.01 10.00 -10.83
C TYR A 89 -1.16 10.45 -11.72
N TYR A 90 -1.80 9.51 -12.40
CA TYR A 90 -2.93 9.84 -13.24
C TYR A 90 -4.06 10.46 -12.42
N LEU A 91 -4.37 9.88 -11.26
CA LEU A 91 -5.42 10.40 -10.40
C LEU A 91 -5.08 11.78 -9.86
N GLN A 92 -3.82 12.09 -9.69
CA GLN A 92 -3.38 13.39 -9.22
C GLN A 92 -3.29 14.41 -10.33
N GLY A 93 -3.62 14.04 -11.56
CA GLY A 93 -3.56 14.97 -12.69
C GLY A 93 -2.17 15.26 -13.17
N ARG A 94 -1.21 14.37 -12.87
CA ARG A 94 0.17 14.53 -13.30
C ARG A 94 0.58 13.36 -14.17
N THR A 95 1.57 13.60 -15.01
CA THR A 95 2.16 12.54 -15.80
C THR A 95 3.65 12.46 -15.48
N PRO A 96 4.28 11.33 -15.81
CA PRO A 96 5.72 11.20 -15.53
C PRO A 96 6.57 12.24 -16.25
N ASN A 97 6.05 12.86 -17.29
CA ASN A 97 6.81 13.82 -18.08
C ASN A 97 6.57 15.27 -17.66
N ASP A 98 5.73 15.49 -16.70
CA ASP A 98 5.42 16.85 -16.25
C ASP A 98 6.48 17.41 -15.34
#